data_9ef81a2383c71dfebf5511987c8eef5a
#
_entry.id   9ef81a2383c71dfebf5511987c8eef5a
#
_cell.length_a   1.000
_cell.length_b   1.000
_cell.length_c   1.000
_cell.angle_alpha   90.00
_cell.angle_beta   90.00
_cell.angle_gamma   90.00
#
_symmetry.space_group_name_H-M   'P 1'
#
loop_
_entity.id
_entity.type
_entity.pdbx_description
1 polymer ?
#
loop_
_entity_poly.entity_id
_entity_poly.type
_entity_poly.pdbx_seq_one_letter_code
_entity_poly.pdbx_strand_id
1 'polypeptide(L)'
;MKKLLFSLLPRPRDLAVSPRTCDSLRHKCVGASTLLAGILFVLISIPTAFAQEVSSLGKLGTERVDSVKKMVVDTAKLRLLYKCTYHPDTANLKREGEAWRLLQVGAHATKEWAMGAERIDSLRDASAAQGRTWMEILPLYMGALSQQARDYQMILADMRSGVLTEQNNIVVDEYLYEEPIPTQRWESLPGDTTLLDYPCRRAKTHFRGRDFIAWYTDELPFSVGPWKFSGLPGLILCVYDTQRHYVYEAVGLEYAKAGELIYLSPRSGEQRVSRLDYLKAKAAYARDPAAYMRQIPGVIYSKETLRRMKPRSYNPLERE
;
A
#
# COMPACT_ATOMS: atom_id res chain seq x y z
N MET A 1 33.32 -16.59 -1.82
CA MET A 1 32.50 -17.27 -2.84
C MET A 1 31.04 -16.78 -2.90
N LYS A 2 30.71 -15.52 -2.53
CA LYS A 2 29.34 -14.95 -2.57
C LYS A 2 29.14 -13.84 -3.62
N LYS A 3 30.14 -13.55 -4.46
CA LYS A 3 30.07 -12.49 -5.50
C LYS A 3 29.64 -12.98 -6.90
N LEU A 4 29.47 -14.29 -7.09
CA LEU A 4 29.20 -14.86 -8.43
C LEU A 4 27.71 -15.14 -8.72
N LEU A 5 26.80 -15.03 -7.73
CA LEU A 5 25.38 -15.33 -7.97
C LEU A 5 24.60 -14.20 -8.68
N PHE A 6 25.11 -12.97 -8.63
CA PHE A 6 24.42 -11.82 -9.23
C PHE A 6 24.65 -11.63 -10.74
N SER A 7 25.62 -12.29 -11.31
CA SER A 7 25.89 -12.21 -12.76
C SER A 7 25.08 -13.21 -13.62
N LEU A 8 24.32 -14.09 -12.97
CA LEU A 8 23.52 -15.14 -13.63
C LEU A 8 22.01 -14.88 -13.61
N LEU A 9 21.54 -13.74 -13.05
CA LEU A 9 20.12 -13.39 -13.16
C LEU A 9 19.83 -12.96 -14.59
N PRO A 10 18.82 -13.57 -15.25
CA PRO A 10 18.39 -13.09 -16.56
C PRO A 10 17.95 -11.62 -16.41
N ARG A 11 18.38 -10.76 -17.32
CA ARG A 11 17.92 -9.36 -17.34
C ARG A 11 16.40 -9.37 -17.52
N PRO A 12 15.64 -8.61 -16.71
CA PRO A 12 14.24 -8.37 -17.04
C PRO A 12 14.21 -7.85 -18.49
N ARG A 13 13.43 -8.50 -19.33
CA ARG A 13 13.20 -7.99 -20.68
C ARG A 13 12.53 -6.64 -20.52
N ASP A 14 13.04 -5.62 -21.23
CA ASP A 14 12.48 -4.27 -21.23
C ASP A 14 11.00 -4.38 -21.57
N LEU A 15 10.16 -4.35 -20.52
CA LEU A 15 8.73 -4.25 -20.69
C LEU A 15 8.43 -2.82 -21.12
N ALA A 16 8.48 -2.61 -22.42
CA ALA A 16 7.87 -1.45 -23.03
C ALA A 16 6.39 -1.45 -22.65
N VAL A 17 6.04 -0.64 -21.66
CA VAL A 17 4.66 -0.29 -21.38
C VAL A 17 4.10 0.32 -22.66
N SER A 18 3.25 -0.43 -23.34
CA SER A 18 2.58 0.02 -24.55
C SER A 18 1.86 1.35 -24.29
N PRO A 19 2.10 2.41 -25.07
CA PRO A 19 1.52 3.74 -24.80
C PRO A 19 0.02 3.86 -25.11
N ARG A 20 -0.72 2.77 -25.21
CA ARG A 20 -2.10 2.78 -25.75
C ARG A 20 -3.23 3.03 -24.75
N THR A 21 -2.95 3.38 -23.49
CA THR A 21 -4.02 3.65 -22.50
C THR A 21 -4.04 5.06 -21.93
N CYS A 22 -3.38 6.03 -22.58
CA CYS A 22 -3.32 7.41 -22.06
C CYS A 22 -4.07 8.46 -22.89
N ASP A 23 -4.82 8.09 -23.95
CA ASP A 23 -5.42 9.06 -24.87
C ASP A 23 -6.91 9.37 -24.71
N SER A 24 -7.56 8.99 -23.61
CA SER A 24 -9.01 9.28 -23.44
C SER A 24 -9.37 10.38 -22.44
N LEU A 25 -8.44 11.21 -21.99
CA LEU A 25 -8.71 12.33 -21.09
C LEU A 25 -8.20 13.68 -21.63
N ARG A 26 -8.44 13.94 -22.91
CA ARG A 26 -8.47 15.33 -23.42
C ARG A 26 -9.94 15.69 -23.63
N HIS A 27 -10.51 16.43 -22.67
CA HIS A 27 -11.45 17.55 -22.88
C HIS A 27 -12.07 18.01 -21.55
N LYS A 28 -11.64 19.16 -21.12
CA LYS A 28 -12.39 20.33 -20.67
C LYS A 28 -11.57 21.16 -19.69
N CYS A 29 -10.95 22.19 -20.20
CA CYS A 29 -10.51 23.32 -19.39
C CYS A 29 -11.74 24.02 -18.81
N VAL A 30 -11.96 23.87 -17.51
CA VAL A 30 -12.92 24.68 -16.75
C VAL A 30 -12.10 25.79 -16.07
N GLY A 31 -12.55 27.03 -16.22
CA GLY A 31 -11.82 28.22 -15.84
C GLY A 31 -11.42 28.29 -14.35
N ALA A 32 -10.37 29.05 -14.05
CA ALA A 32 -9.72 29.17 -12.75
C ALA A 32 -10.64 29.55 -11.56
N SER A 33 -11.79 30.14 -11.81
CA SER A 33 -12.76 30.55 -10.77
C SER A 33 -13.58 29.38 -10.20
N THR A 34 -13.74 28.28 -10.94
CA THR A 34 -14.44 27.07 -10.44
C THR A 34 -13.53 26.15 -9.63
N LEU A 35 -12.21 26.27 -9.76
CA LEU A 35 -11.24 25.50 -8.98
C LEU A 35 -11.20 25.93 -7.50
N LEU A 36 -11.32 27.25 -7.23
CA LEU A 36 -11.35 27.74 -5.84
C LEU A 36 -12.62 27.29 -5.09
N ALA A 37 -13.77 27.26 -5.75
CA ALA A 37 -15.02 26.79 -5.14
C ALA A 37 -15.01 25.27 -4.90
N GLY A 38 -14.37 24.50 -5.77
CA GLY A 38 -14.17 23.06 -5.61
C GLY A 38 -13.24 22.68 -4.45
N ILE A 39 -12.18 23.47 -4.26
CA ILE A 39 -11.23 23.30 -3.15
C ILE A 39 -11.92 23.61 -1.82
N LEU A 40 -12.75 24.62 -1.75
CA LEU A 40 -13.49 24.97 -0.54
C LEU A 40 -14.52 23.90 -0.15
N PHE A 41 -15.16 23.24 -1.13
CA PHE A 41 -16.15 22.20 -0.87
C PHE A 41 -15.52 20.84 -0.44
N VAL A 42 -14.32 20.55 -0.91
CA VAL A 42 -13.55 19.36 -0.48
C VAL A 42 -13.03 19.56 0.95
N LEU A 43 -12.70 20.80 1.33
CA LEU A 43 -12.24 21.12 2.68
C LEU A 43 -13.32 20.97 3.76
N ILE A 44 -14.59 21.06 3.41
CA ILE A 44 -15.72 20.91 4.37
C ILE A 44 -16.00 19.43 4.72
N SER A 45 -15.52 18.48 3.91
CA SER A 45 -15.71 17.04 4.10
C SER A 45 -14.44 16.30 4.60
N ILE A 46 -13.35 17.02 4.90
CA ILE A 46 -12.08 16.44 5.37
C ILE A 46 -12.08 16.40 6.91
N PRO A 47 -11.65 15.28 7.53
CA PRO A 47 -11.56 15.16 8.99
C PRO A 47 -10.63 16.22 9.60
N THR A 48 -10.93 16.64 10.81
CA THR A 48 -10.35 17.79 11.52
C THR A 48 -8.84 17.72 11.82
N ALA A 49 -8.18 16.56 11.74
CA ALA A 49 -6.71 16.52 11.72
C ALA A 49 -6.15 17.33 10.54
N PHE A 50 -6.85 17.33 9.43
CA PHE A 50 -6.57 18.21 8.28
C PHE A 50 -7.06 19.65 8.51
N ALA A 51 -8.11 19.87 9.31
CA ALA A 51 -8.58 21.22 9.63
C ALA A 51 -7.62 21.95 10.57
N GLN A 52 -6.86 21.26 11.40
CA GLN A 52 -5.78 21.83 12.21
C GLN A 52 -4.58 22.22 11.32
N GLU A 53 -4.28 21.45 10.26
CA GLU A 53 -3.35 21.86 9.21
C GLU A 53 -3.93 23.01 8.35
N VAL A 54 -5.22 23.00 8.08
CA VAL A 54 -5.92 24.05 7.28
C VAL A 54 -6.08 25.37 8.07
N SER A 55 -6.19 25.36 9.38
CA SER A 55 -6.12 26.60 10.20
C SER A 55 -4.76 27.29 10.09
N SER A 56 -3.75 26.60 9.56
CA SER A 56 -2.44 27.14 9.21
C SER A 56 -2.29 27.53 7.73
N LEU A 57 -3.39 27.65 6.96
CA LEU A 57 -3.33 28.05 5.53
C LEU A 57 -2.44 29.29 5.29
N GLY A 58 -2.38 30.21 6.24
CA GLY A 58 -1.44 31.33 6.19
C GLY A 58 0.04 30.92 6.25
N LYS A 59 0.37 29.77 6.80
CA LYS A 59 1.73 29.24 6.86
C LYS A 59 2.10 28.42 5.63
N LEU A 60 1.11 27.78 4.95
CA LEU A 60 1.36 26.95 3.76
C LEU A 60 2.07 27.69 2.62
N GLY A 61 1.89 29.00 2.51
CA GLY A 61 2.55 29.83 1.50
C GLY A 61 4.02 30.09 1.77
N THR A 62 4.46 29.99 3.00
CA THR A 62 5.84 30.28 3.43
C THR A 62 6.58 29.07 3.98
N GLU A 63 5.83 28.06 4.46
CA GLU A 63 6.41 26.84 5.02
C GLU A 63 6.93 25.94 3.89
N ARG A 64 8.22 25.58 3.98
CA ARG A 64 8.85 24.69 3.02
C ARG A 64 8.44 23.25 3.29
N VAL A 65 8.43 22.46 2.21
CA VAL A 65 8.19 21.03 2.30
C VAL A 65 9.40 20.36 2.94
N ASP A 66 9.15 19.57 3.97
CA ASP A 66 10.17 18.73 4.58
C ASP A 66 10.31 17.40 3.83
N SER A 67 11.54 16.92 3.69
CA SER A 67 11.80 15.58 3.21
C SER A 67 11.18 14.52 4.13
N VAL A 68 10.91 13.36 3.57
CA VAL A 68 10.38 12.22 4.35
C VAL A 68 11.44 11.73 5.33
N LYS A 69 11.08 11.64 6.61
CA LYS A 69 11.96 11.04 7.62
C LYS A 69 12.05 9.54 7.36
N LYS A 70 13.25 9.02 7.14
CA LYS A 70 13.50 7.63 6.78
C LYS A 70 14.38 6.93 7.81
N MET A 71 13.86 5.86 8.38
CA MET A 71 14.64 4.87 9.12
C MET A 71 15.05 3.77 8.13
N VAL A 72 16.26 3.90 7.57
CA VAL A 72 16.74 3.01 6.50
C VAL A 72 17.04 1.63 7.07
N VAL A 73 16.51 0.60 6.43
CA VAL A 73 16.70 -0.81 6.80
C VAL A 73 17.58 -1.53 5.78
N ASP A 74 17.38 -1.28 4.47
CA ASP A 74 18.11 -1.94 3.39
C ASP A 74 18.10 -1.07 2.13
N THR A 75 18.68 -1.59 1.05
CA THR A 75 18.62 -1.02 -0.29
C THR A 75 17.93 -2.01 -1.22
N ALA A 76 16.96 -1.53 -1.98
CA ALA A 76 16.22 -2.35 -2.92
C ALA A 76 17.11 -2.82 -4.08
N LYS A 77 16.88 -4.03 -4.55
CA LYS A 77 17.51 -4.65 -5.72
C LYS A 77 16.50 -4.91 -6.81
N LEU A 78 15.28 -5.24 -6.41
CA LEU A 78 14.19 -5.59 -7.29
C LEU A 78 12.91 -4.87 -6.85
N ARG A 79 12.07 -4.53 -7.81
CA ARG A 79 10.75 -3.95 -7.60
C ARG A 79 9.72 -4.76 -8.37
N LEU A 80 8.60 -5.04 -7.72
CA LEU A 80 7.44 -5.65 -8.35
C LEU A 80 6.22 -4.78 -8.12
N LEU A 81 5.46 -4.59 -9.17
CA LEU A 81 4.15 -3.97 -9.09
C LEU A 81 3.08 -5.06 -9.15
N TYR A 82 2.29 -5.14 -8.08
CA TYR A 82 1.13 -6.02 -8.03
C TYR A 82 -0.16 -5.22 -8.21
N LYS A 83 -1.05 -5.76 -8.99
CA LYS A 83 -2.46 -5.42 -8.97
C LYS A 83 -3.15 -6.33 -7.96
N CYS A 84 -3.71 -5.75 -6.91
CA CYS A 84 -4.52 -6.47 -5.94
C CYS A 84 -6.00 -6.20 -6.23
N THR A 85 -6.75 -7.22 -6.63
CA THR A 85 -8.20 -7.18 -6.76
C THR A 85 -8.82 -7.81 -5.54
N TYR A 86 -9.83 -7.18 -4.94
CA TYR A 86 -10.46 -7.70 -3.73
C TYR A 86 -11.97 -7.43 -3.68
N HIS A 87 -12.70 -8.34 -3.02
CA HIS A 87 -14.12 -8.21 -2.75
C HIS A 87 -14.34 -7.84 -1.28
N PRO A 88 -14.67 -6.58 -0.97
CA PRO A 88 -14.91 -6.14 0.40
C PRO A 88 -16.17 -6.73 1.02
N ASP A 89 -17.05 -7.28 0.21
CA ASP A 89 -18.36 -7.81 0.58
C ASP A 89 -18.58 -9.21 0.01
N THR A 90 -18.58 -10.21 0.89
CA THR A 90 -18.81 -11.60 0.48
C THR A 90 -20.25 -11.88 0.08
N ALA A 91 -21.20 -11.04 0.49
CA ALA A 91 -22.61 -11.15 0.09
C ALA A 91 -22.88 -10.49 -1.27
N ASN A 92 -21.98 -9.60 -1.73
CA ASN A 92 -22.10 -8.93 -3.01
C ASN A 92 -20.78 -8.91 -3.78
N LEU A 93 -20.49 -9.99 -4.46
CA LEU A 93 -19.26 -10.15 -5.25
C LEU A 93 -19.17 -9.23 -6.48
N LYS A 94 -20.26 -8.54 -6.85
CA LYS A 94 -20.19 -7.50 -7.88
C LYS A 94 -19.46 -6.25 -7.42
N ARG A 95 -19.30 -6.08 -6.10
CA ARG A 95 -18.52 -4.99 -5.52
C ARG A 95 -17.07 -5.42 -5.43
N GLU A 96 -16.28 -4.92 -6.35
CA GLU A 96 -14.85 -5.16 -6.45
C GLU A 96 -14.08 -3.90 -6.06
N GLY A 97 -12.95 -4.07 -5.40
CA GLY A 97 -11.96 -3.05 -5.14
C GLY A 97 -10.64 -3.41 -5.81
N GLU A 98 -9.86 -2.40 -6.12
CA GLU A 98 -8.54 -2.54 -6.71
C GLU A 98 -7.53 -1.71 -5.93
N ALA A 99 -6.34 -2.28 -5.71
CA ALA A 99 -5.20 -1.60 -5.10
C ALA A 99 -3.93 -1.93 -5.88
N TRP A 100 -3.05 -0.95 -6.00
CA TRP A 100 -1.75 -1.09 -6.66
C TRP A 100 -0.67 -1.12 -5.60
N ARG A 101 0.02 -2.25 -5.49
CA ARG A 101 0.98 -2.55 -4.44
C ARG A 101 2.38 -2.67 -5.02
N LEU A 102 3.31 -1.88 -4.49
CA LEU A 102 4.72 -1.95 -4.84
C LEU A 102 5.46 -2.78 -3.79
N LEU A 103 6.10 -3.86 -4.23
CA LEU A 103 7.02 -4.65 -3.41
C LEU A 103 8.45 -4.30 -3.80
N GLN A 104 9.22 -3.80 -2.84
CA GLN A 104 10.68 -3.63 -2.93
C GLN A 104 11.36 -4.82 -2.25
N VAL A 105 12.33 -5.42 -2.92
CA VAL A 105 13.10 -6.56 -2.42
C VAL A 105 14.56 -6.18 -2.32
N GLY A 106 15.10 -6.22 -1.10
CA GLY A 106 16.50 -5.96 -0.80
C GLY A 106 17.31 -7.23 -0.57
N ALA A 107 18.47 -7.10 0.09
CA ALA A 107 19.29 -8.24 0.50
C ALA A 107 18.74 -8.92 1.75
N HIS A 108 18.18 -8.13 2.66
CA HIS A 108 17.79 -8.53 4.00
C HIS A 108 16.42 -7.99 4.41
N ALA A 109 15.80 -7.15 3.60
CA ALA A 109 14.48 -6.63 3.90
C ALA A 109 13.61 -6.58 2.65
N THR A 110 12.30 -6.62 2.87
CA THR A 110 11.28 -6.32 1.87
C THR A 110 10.36 -5.24 2.40
N LYS A 111 9.86 -4.40 1.51
CA LYS A 111 8.81 -3.42 1.83
C LYS A 111 7.72 -3.50 0.77
N GLU A 112 6.50 -3.71 1.23
CA GLU A 112 5.32 -3.62 0.37
C GLU A 112 4.45 -2.46 0.84
N TRP A 113 4.03 -1.60 -0.08
CA TRP A 113 3.19 -0.46 0.21
C TRP A 113 2.35 -0.04 -1.00
N ALA A 114 1.37 0.84 -0.77
CA ALA A 114 0.60 1.38 -1.88
C ALA A 114 1.49 2.21 -2.81
N MET A 115 1.33 2.02 -4.12
CA MET A 115 2.06 2.79 -5.13
C MET A 115 1.80 4.30 -4.99
N GLY A 116 0.61 4.70 -4.50
CA GLY A 116 0.31 6.11 -4.21
C GLY A 116 1.16 6.68 -3.08
N ALA A 117 1.49 5.88 -2.03
CA ALA A 117 2.35 6.31 -0.94
C ALA A 117 3.79 6.57 -1.42
N GLU A 118 4.31 5.70 -2.28
CA GLU A 118 5.62 5.89 -2.89
C GLU A 118 5.70 7.20 -3.67
N ARG A 119 4.65 7.52 -4.44
CA ARG A 119 4.56 8.77 -5.19
C ARG A 119 4.53 10.00 -4.29
N ILE A 120 3.81 9.94 -3.16
CA ILE A 120 3.76 11.01 -2.17
C ILE A 120 5.14 11.25 -1.55
N ASP A 121 5.81 10.20 -1.12
CA ASP A 121 7.14 10.29 -0.54
C ASP A 121 8.14 10.86 -1.54
N SER A 122 8.11 10.38 -2.78
CA SER A 122 8.96 10.89 -3.87
C SER A 122 8.69 12.36 -4.20
N LEU A 123 7.41 12.77 -4.21
CA LEU A 123 7.04 14.18 -4.42
C LEU A 123 7.55 15.07 -3.30
N ARG A 124 7.42 14.64 -2.04
CA ARG A 124 7.93 15.37 -0.88
C ARG A 124 9.44 15.54 -0.93
N ASP A 125 10.18 14.46 -1.16
CA ASP A 125 11.64 14.49 -1.22
C ASP A 125 12.14 15.38 -2.36
N ALA A 126 11.56 15.27 -3.56
CA ALA A 126 11.91 16.10 -4.70
C ALA A 126 11.58 17.58 -4.46
N SER A 127 10.47 17.87 -3.78
CA SER A 127 10.05 19.23 -3.47
C SER A 127 10.91 19.86 -2.38
N ALA A 128 11.25 19.10 -1.34
CA ALA A 128 12.17 19.51 -0.30
C ALA A 128 13.56 19.85 -0.85
N ALA A 129 14.10 19.01 -1.74
CA ALA A 129 15.38 19.23 -2.40
C ALA A 129 15.40 20.51 -3.26
N GLN A 130 14.23 20.93 -3.78
CA GLN A 130 14.04 22.16 -4.55
C GLN A 130 13.66 23.37 -3.68
N GLY A 131 13.51 23.19 -2.37
CA GLY A 131 13.10 24.24 -1.43
C GLY A 131 11.68 24.76 -1.66
N ARG A 132 10.80 23.94 -2.27
CA ARG A 132 9.40 24.33 -2.55
C ARG A 132 8.60 24.47 -1.28
N THR A 133 7.57 25.31 -1.35
CA THR A 133 6.57 25.46 -0.28
C THR A 133 5.43 24.45 -0.44
N TRP A 134 4.68 24.22 0.64
CA TRP A 134 3.48 23.37 0.59
C TRP A 134 2.42 23.91 -0.38
N MET A 135 2.27 25.23 -0.49
CA MET A 135 1.31 25.82 -1.43
C MET A 135 1.64 25.49 -2.90
N GLU A 136 2.93 25.46 -3.26
CA GLU A 136 3.37 25.17 -4.62
C GLU A 136 3.12 23.72 -5.03
N ILE A 137 3.16 22.77 -4.08
CA ILE A 137 2.96 21.35 -4.38
C ILE A 137 1.56 20.85 -4.07
N LEU A 138 0.73 21.66 -3.39
CA LEU A 138 -0.58 21.23 -2.89
C LEU A 138 -1.46 20.55 -3.95
N PRO A 139 -1.59 21.06 -5.21
CA PRO A 139 -2.41 20.37 -6.22
C PRO A 139 -1.90 18.98 -6.57
N LEU A 140 -0.58 18.80 -6.69
CA LEU A 140 0.05 17.52 -6.98
C LEU A 140 -0.07 16.57 -5.80
N TYR A 141 0.14 17.09 -4.59
CA TYR A 141 0.01 16.32 -3.34
C TYR A 141 -1.42 15.82 -3.13
N MET A 142 -2.42 16.69 -3.31
CA MET A 142 -3.83 16.32 -3.23
C MET A 142 -4.24 15.32 -4.32
N GLY A 143 -3.71 15.47 -5.54
CA GLY A 143 -3.90 14.50 -6.62
C GLY A 143 -3.35 13.11 -6.26
N ALA A 144 -2.15 13.05 -5.69
CA ALA A 144 -1.55 11.79 -5.23
C ALA A 144 -2.33 11.17 -4.06
N LEU A 145 -2.74 11.97 -3.07
CA LEU A 145 -3.58 11.54 -1.95
C LEU A 145 -4.92 10.96 -2.41
N SER A 146 -5.57 11.57 -3.40
CA SER A 146 -6.87 11.09 -3.91
C SER A 146 -6.76 9.69 -4.53
N GLN A 147 -5.63 9.37 -5.15
CA GLN A 147 -5.34 8.05 -5.71
C GLN A 147 -5.01 7.02 -4.62
N GLN A 148 -4.45 7.47 -3.49
CA GLN A 148 -4.07 6.63 -2.35
C GLN A 148 -5.22 6.44 -1.35
N ALA A 149 -6.25 7.27 -1.37
CA ALA A 149 -7.22 7.51 -0.29
C ALA A 149 -7.90 6.27 0.35
N ARG A 150 -7.57 5.05 -0.05
CA ARG A 150 -8.16 3.81 0.46
C ARG A 150 -7.17 2.73 0.89
N ASP A 151 -5.87 2.95 0.70
CA ASP A 151 -4.85 1.95 0.99
C ASP A 151 -3.60 2.60 1.58
N TYR A 152 -3.53 2.58 2.91
CA TYR A 152 -2.41 3.12 3.69
C TYR A 152 -1.49 2.02 4.23
N GLN A 153 -1.80 0.76 3.95
CA GLN A 153 -1.02 -0.35 4.45
C GLN A 153 0.40 -0.33 3.90
N MET A 154 1.35 -0.39 4.80
CA MET A 154 2.76 -0.63 4.52
C MET A 154 3.22 -1.82 5.35
N ILE A 155 3.92 -2.76 4.74
CA ILE A 155 4.49 -3.94 5.38
C ILE A 155 5.99 -3.94 5.12
N LEU A 156 6.78 -4.00 6.16
CA LEU A 156 8.23 -4.11 6.11
C LEU A 156 8.66 -5.37 6.84
N ALA A 157 9.33 -6.28 6.16
CA ALA A 157 9.91 -7.47 6.78
C ALA A 157 11.44 -7.34 6.78
N ASP A 158 12.05 -7.35 7.96
CA ASP A 158 13.51 -7.39 8.13
C ASP A 158 13.94 -8.80 8.53
N MET A 159 14.54 -9.51 7.58
CA MET A 159 15.03 -10.88 7.78
C MET A 159 16.19 -11.00 8.74
N ARG A 160 16.90 -9.90 9.07
CA ARG A 160 17.99 -9.91 10.06
C ARG A 160 17.46 -9.95 11.48
N SER A 161 16.42 -9.18 11.76
CA SER A 161 15.75 -9.16 13.06
C SER A 161 14.67 -10.24 13.18
N GLY A 162 14.19 -10.78 12.06
CA GLY A 162 13.06 -11.70 12.02
C GLY A 162 11.71 -11.03 12.30
N VAL A 163 11.65 -9.69 12.19
CA VAL A 163 10.47 -8.89 12.53
C VAL A 163 9.79 -8.37 11.28
N LEU A 164 8.48 -8.48 11.26
CA LEU A 164 7.60 -7.83 10.32
C LEU A 164 6.91 -6.66 11.02
N THR A 165 7.04 -5.48 10.44
CA THR A 165 6.36 -4.24 10.88
C THR A 165 5.26 -3.91 9.89
N GLU A 166 4.05 -3.72 10.38
CA GLU A 166 2.94 -3.21 9.58
C GLU A 166 2.49 -1.85 10.10
N GLN A 167 2.44 -0.87 9.20
CA GLN A 167 1.78 0.42 9.42
C GLN A 167 0.48 0.45 8.63
N ASN A 168 -0.58 0.92 9.29
CA ASN A 168 -1.90 1.03 8.66
C ASN A 168 -2.70 2.11 9.38
N ASN A 169 -3.87 2.47 8.84
CA ASN A 169 -4.75 3.41 9.52
C ASN A 169 -6.19 2.91 9.58
N ILE A 170 -6.94 3.48 10.50
CA ILE A 170 -8.40 3.40 10.55
C ILE A 170 -8.89 4.84 10.63
N VAL A 171 -9.40 5.35 9.51
CA VAL A 171 -9.78 6.76 9.33
C VAL A 171 -8.58 7.69 9.52
N VAL A 172 -8.45 8.34 10.68
CA VAL A 172 -7.36 9.26 11.02
C VAL A 172 -6.38 8.68 12.03
N ASP A 173 -6.75 7.58 12.69
CA ASP A 173 -5.87 6.93 13.66
C ASP A 173 -4.83 6.08 12.93
N GLU A 174 -3.57 6.39 13.17
CA GLU A 174 -2.43 5.66 12.63
C GLU A 174 -2.04 4.53 13.59
N TYR A 175 -1.81 3.35 13.05
CA TYR A 175 -1.45 2.16 13.80
C TYR A 175 -0.15 1.56 13.29
N LEU A 176 0.67 1.09 14.23
CA LEU A 176 1.83 0.24 13.95
C LEU A 176 1.75 -1.00 14.84
N TYR A 177 1.99 -2.15 14.24
CA TYR A 177 2.27 -3.35 15.00
C TYR A 177 3.46 -4.12 14.44
N GLU A 178 4.08 -4.89 15.30
CA GLU A 178 5.18 -5.76 14.98
C GLU A 178 4.82 -7.20 15.32
N GLU A 179 5.25 -8.13 14.48
CA GLU A 179 5.11 -9.57 14.71
C GLU A 179 6.36 -10.29 14.17
N PRO A 180 6.68 -11.51 14.65
CA PRO A 180 7.66 -12.34 13.96
C PRO A 180 7.25 -12.54 12.51
N ILE A 181 8.22 -12.55 11.59
CA ILE A 181 7.91 -12.84 10.18
C ILE A 181 7.19 -14.18 10.10
N PRO A 182 5.92 -14.19 9.63
CA PRO A 182 5.14 -15.41 9.64
C PRO A 182 5.67 -16.40 8.60
N THR A 183 5.69 -17.67 8.98
CA THR A 183 6.06 -18.76 8.08
C THR A 183 4.81 -19.47 7.56
N GLN A 184 4.80 -19.74 6.26
CA GLN A 184 3.75 -20.54 5.62
C GLN A 184 4.26 -21.96 5.31
N ARG A 185 3.40 -22.95 5.51
CA ARG A 185 3.66 -24.31 5.05
C ARG A 185 3.04 -24.49 3.68
N TRP A 186 3.90 -24.53 2.67
CA TRP A 186 3.48 -24.70 1.29
C TRP A 186 3.45 -26.17 0.88
N GLU A 187 2.41 -26.54 0.18
CA GLU A 187 2.26 -27.84 -0.47
C GLU A 187 2.27 -27.64 -1.99
N SER A 188 3.17 -28.30 -2.68
CA SER A 188 3.27 -28.24 -4.12
C SER A 188 2.02 -28.83 -4.79
N LEU A 189 1.54 -28.15 -5.81
CA LEU A 189 0.42 -28.62 -6.62
C LEU A 189 0.85 -28.86 -8.07
N PRO A 190 0.23 -29.83 -8.78
CA PRO A 190 0.46 -30.00 -10.20
C PRO A 190 -0.05 -28.81 -11.00
N GLY A 191 0.60 -28.52 -12.13
CA GLY A 191 0.25 -27.49 -13.09
C GLY A 191 1.33 -26.43 -13.23
N ASP A 192 1.48 -25.95 -14.44
CA ASP A 192 2.45 -24.95 -14.87
C ASP A 192 1.72 -23.80 -15.57
N THR A 193 2.31 -22.62 -15.52
CA THR A 193 1.87 -21.43 -16.27
C THR A 193 3.05 -20.52 -16.54
N THR A 194 2.85 -19.48 -17.34
CA THR A 194 3.85 -18.45 -17.57
C THR A 194 3.27 -17.10 -17.15
N LEU A 195 3.97 -16.38 -16.28
CA LEU A 195 3.62 -15.05 -15.82
C LEU A 195 4.82 -14.12 -16.00
N LEU A 196 4.63 -12.96 -16.60
CA LEU A 196 5.71 -12.01 -16.92
C LEU A 196 6.90 -12.69 -17.62
N ASP A 197 6.61 -13.61 -18.55
CA ASP A 197 7.58 -14.43 -19.28
C ASP A 197 8.41 -15.42 -18.44
N TYR A 198 8.07 -15.62 -17.15
CA TYR A 198 8.69 -16.60 -16.27
C TYR A 198 7.84 -17.86 -16.16
N PRO A 199 8.44 -19.07 -16.31
CA PRO A 199 7.74 -20.31 -15.99
C PRO A 199 7.44 -20.35 -14.50
N CYS A 200 6.20 -20.70 -14.16
CA CYS A 200 5.71 -20.70 -12.79
C CYS A 200 5.17 -22.05 -12.38
N ARG A 201 5.47 -22.45 -11.17
CA ARG A 201 4.92 -23.62 -10.48
C ARG A 201 3.84 -23.19 -9.49
N ARG A 202 2.99 -24.12 -9.12
CA ARG A 202 1.85 -23.87 -8.24
C ARG A 202 2.04 -24.51 -6.87
N ALA A 203 1.65 -23.77 -5.82
CA ALA A 203 1.62 -24.29 -4.46
C ALA A 203 0.39 -23.77 -3.72
N LYS A 204 -0.01 -24.47 -2.66
CA LYS A 204 -1.10 -24.03 -1.76
C LYS A 204 -0.61 -23.93 -0.32
N THR A 205 -1.31 -23.11 0.47
CA THR A 205 -1.11 -22.99 1.91
C THR A 205 -2.41 -22.59 2.60
N HIS A 206 -2.56 -22.99 3.86
CA HIS A 206 -3.52 -22.38 4.77
C HIS A 206 -2.81 -21.32 5.59
N PHE A 207 -3.30 -20.08 5.56
CA PHE A 207 -2.65 -18.99 6.26
C PHE A 207 -3.67 -17.93 6.70
N ARG A 208 -3.64 -17.54 7.97
CA ARG A 208 -4.51 -16.47 8.53
C ARG A 208 -6.00 -16.69 8.25
N GLY A 209 -6.46 -17.97 8.40
CA GLY A 209 -7.87 -18.34 8.24
C GLY A 209 -8.37 -18.38 6.80
N ARG A 210 -7.46 -18.45 5.82
CA ARG A 210 -7.79 -18.64 4.40
C ARG A 210 -6.88 -19.67 3.74
N ASP A 211 -7.41 -20.34 2.73
CA ASP A 211 -6.64 -21.20 1.84
C ASP A 211 -6.20 -20.40 0.62
N PHE A 212 -4.89 -20.40 0.35
CA PHE A 212 -4.30 -19.66 -0.76
C PHE A 212 -3.65 -20.59 -1.76
N ILE A 213 -3.68 -20.17 -3.02
CA ILE A 213 -2.92 -20.74 -4.13
C ILE A 213 -1.96 -19.68 -4.63
N ALA A 214 -0.68 -20.05 -4.75
CA ALA A 214 0.36 -19.20 -5.29
C ALA A 214 0.98 -19.78 -6.55
N TRP A 215 1.34 -18.90 -7.48
CA TRP A 215 2.19 -19.17 -8.63
C TRP A 215 3.52 -18.46 -8.42
N TYR A 216 4.61 -19.20 -8.44
CA TYR A 216 5.94 -18.71 -8.18
C TYR A 216 6.93 -19.22 -9.21
N THR A 217 8.02 -18.48 -9.41
CA THR A 217 9.11 -18.86 -10.31
C THR A 217 10.40 -19.05 -9.53
N ASP A 218 11.11 -20.14 -9.78
CA ASP A 218 12.44 -20.43 -9.25
C ASP A 218 13.58 -19.78 -10.05
N GLU A 219 13.28 -19.22 -11.22
CA GLU A 219 14.24 -18.42 -11.97
C GLU A 219 14.62 -17.10 -11.27
N LEU A 220 13.77 -16.63 -10.36
CA LEU A 220 14.02 -15.48 -9.49
C LEU A 220 14.11 -15.97 -8.03
N PRO A 221 15.32 -16.22 -7.52
CA PRO A 221 15.53 -16.91 -6.24
C PRO A 221 15.31 -15.99 -5.03
N PHE A 222 14.17 -15.29 -5.01
CA PHE A 222 13.71 -14.49 -3.89
C PHE A 222 12.51 -15.19 -3.25
N SER A 223 12.70 -15.72 -2.05
CA SER A 223 11.64 -16.43 -1.30
C SER A 223 10.63 -15.48 -0.68
N VAL A 224 10.03 -14.60 -1.48
CA VAL A 224 9.14 -13.53 -1.07
C VAL A 224 7.96 -13.35 -2.04
N GLY A 225 6.92 -12.65 -1.60
CA GLY A 225 5.74 -12.33 -2.39
C GLY A 225 5.03 -11.08 -1.85
N PRO A 226 3.83 -10.78 -2.38
CA PRO A 226 3.02 -9.67 -1.90
C PRO A 226 2.49 -9.96 -0.49
N TRP A 227 2.08 -8.89 0.20
CA TRP A 227 1.57 -8.94 1.56
C TRP A 227 2.56 -9.63 2.50
N LYS A 228 2.19 -10.71 3.17
CA LYS A 228 3.02 -11.46 4.14
C LYS A 228 3.46 -12.83 3.59
N PHE A 229 3.33 -13.06 2.29
CA PHE A 229 3.68 -14.35 1.70
C PHE A 229 5.18 -14.48 1.48
N SER A 230 5.72 -15.64 1.90
CA SER A 230 7.13 -16.00 1.76
C SER A 230 7.31 -17.51 1.83
N GLY A 231 8.54 -18.00 1.73
CA GLY A 231 8.88 -19.41 2.00
C GLY A 231 8.79 -20.36 0.81
N LEU A 232 8.35 -19.92 -0.36
CA LEU A 232 8.51 -20.70 -1.59
C LEU A 232 9.94 -20.56 -2.14
N PRO A 233 10.47 -21.52 -2.90
CA PRO A 233 11.84 -21.49 -3.41
C PRO A 233 11.98 -20.54 -4.61
N GLY A 234 11.32 -19.37 -4.56
CA GLY A 234 11.34 -18.37 -5.62
C GLY A 234 10.30 -17.29 -5.40
N LEU A 235 10.23 -16.36 -6.35
CA LEU A 235 9.39 -15.18 -6.28
C LEU A 235 7.94 -15.52 -6.62
N ILE A 236 7.01 -15.09 -5.75
CA ILE A 236 5.58 -15.28 -5.96
C ILE A 236 5.09 -14.19 -6.92
N LEU A 237 4.64 -14.59 -8.12
CA LEU A 237 4.13 -13.68 -9.13
C LEU A 237 2.60 -13.54 -9.11
N CYS A 238 1.89 -14.54 -8.59
CA CYS A 238 0.45 -14.45 -8.37
C CYS A 238 0.07 -15.24 -7.12
N VAL A 239 -0.83 -14.69 -6.31
CA VAL A 239 -1.41 -15.41 -5.19
C VAL A 239 -2.85 -14.98 -4.98
N TYR A 240 -3.73 -15.95 -4.71
CA TYR A 240 -5.15 -15.71 -4.49
C TYR A 240 -5.72 -16.69 -3.47
N ASP A 241 -6.71 -16.25 -2.69
CA ASP A 241 -7.47 -17.17 -1.88
C ASP A 241 -8.41 -18.04 -2.75
N THR A 242 -8.71 -19.25 -2.31
CA THR A 242 -9.48 -20.23 -3.10
C THR A 242 -10.88 -19.74 -3.50
N GLN A 243 -11.41 -18.74 -2.77
CA GLN A 243 -12.68 -18.09 -3.07
C GLN A 243 -12.53 -16.89 -4.02
N ARG A 244 -11.29 -16.53 -4.39
CA ARG A 244 -10.93 -15.35 -5.18
C ARG A 244 -11.45 -14.04 -4.60
N HIS A 245 -11.57 -13.96 -3.28
CA HIS A 245 -11.89 -12.71 -2.61
C HIS A 245 -10.72 -11.73 -2.60
N TYR A 246 -9.50 -12.25 -2.70
CA TYR A 246 -8.26 -11.50 -2.84
C TYR A 246 -7.40 -12.15 -3.91
N VAL A 247 -6.99 -11.36 -4.88
CA VAL A 247 -6.10 -11.80 -5.97
C VAL A 247 -4.99 -10.77 -6.11
N TYR A 248 -3.75 -11.19 -5.92
CA TYR A 248 -2.55 -10.42 -6.20
C TYR A 248 -1.90 -10.95 -7.47
N GLU A 249 -1.73 -10.11 -8.46
CA GLU A 249 -1.08 -10.44 -9.74
C GLU A 249 0.06 -9.48 -9.99
N ALA A 250 1.29 -10.00 -10.16
CA ALA A 250 2.42 -9.19 -10.59
C ALA A 250 2.18 -8.74 -12.04
N VAL A 251 2.20 -7.43 -12.25
CA VAL A 251 1.97 -6.80 -13.56
C VAL A 251 3.20 -6.07 -14.08
N GLY A 252 4.24 -5.95 -13.26
CA GLY A 252 5.52 -5.37 -13.63
C GLY A 252 6.62 -5.83 -12.69
N LEU A 253 7.82 -6.00 -13.24
CA LEU A 253 9.03 -6.38 -12.54
C LEU A 253 10.19 -5.60 -13.14
N GLU A 254 10.97 -4.93 -12.30
CA GLU A 254 12.14 -4.17 -12.72
C GLU A 254 13.25 -4.22 -11.67
N TYR A 255 14.48 -4.00 -12.07
CA TYR A 255 15.57 -3.74 -11.13
C TYR A 255 15.36 -2.39 -10.46
N ALA A 256 15.60 -2.33 -9.15
CA ALA A 256 15.55 -1.07 -8.43
C ALA A 256 16.64 -0.11 -8.92
N LYS A 257 16.36 1.18 -8.82
CA LYS A 257 17.36 2.20 -9.12
C LYS A 257 18.52 2.12 -8.14
N ALA A 258 19.72 2.48 -8.60
CA ALA A 258 20.89 2.52 -7.70
C ALA A 258 20.62 3.43 -6.50
N GLY A 259 20.83 2.90 -5.29
CA GLY A 259 20.61 3.62 -4.04
C GLY A 259 19.14 3.75 -3.60
N GLU A 260 18.21 3.07 -4.24
CA GLU A 260 16.81 3.06 -3.80
C GLU A 260 16.68 2.42 -2.42
N LEU A 261 16.14 3.17 -1.45
CA LEU A 261 16.11 2.79 -0.04
C LEU A 261 14.86 1.98 0.29
N ILE A 262 15.04 0.97 1.13
CA ILE A 262 13.98 0.31 1.90
C ILE A 262 14.01 0.91 3.29
N TYR A 263 12.92 1.55 3.72
CA TYR A 263 12.85 2.31 4.97
C TYR A 263 11.48 2.26 5.61
N LEU A 264 11.46 2.45 6.92
CA LEU A 264 10.27 2.79 7.70
C LEU A 264 10.21 4.32 7.85
N SER A 265 9.05 4.91 7.59
CA SER A 265 8.79 6.33 7.86
C SER A 265 7.91 6.44 9.10
N PRO A 266 8.43 6.98 10.24
CA PRO A 266 7.62 7.19 11.43
C PRO A 266 6.47 8.16 11.14
N ARG A 267 5.26 7.82 11.59
CA ARG A 267 4.08 8.66 11.42
C ARG A 267 3.75 9.39 12.73
N SER A 268 3.30 10.62 12.62
CA SER A 268 2.89 11.40 13.80
C SER A 268 1.63 10.80 14.44
N GLY A 269 1.63 10.65 15.78
CA GLY A 269 0.48 10.10 16.51
C GLY A 269 0.27 8.59 16.32
N GLU A 270 1.24 7.88 15.74
CA GLU A 270 1.16 6.44 15.51
C GLU A 270 1.03 5.65 16.82
N GLN A 271 -0.01 4.85 16.92
CA GLN A 271 -0.31 4.00 18.07
C GLN A 271 0.33 2.62 17.87
N ARG A 272 1.24 2.24 18.80
CA ARG A 272 1.79 0.88 18.81
C ARG A 272 0.81 -0.05 19.52
N VAL A 273 0.33 -1.06 18.79
CA VAL A 273 -0.66 -2.03 19.27
C VAL A 273 -0.24 -3.46 18.94
N SER A 274 -0.96 -4.44 19.47
CA SER A 274 -0.82 -5.79 18.96
C SER A 274 -1.57 -5.96 17.62
N ARG A 275 -1.14 -6.93 16.79
CA ARG A 275 -1.88 -7.28 15.56
C ARG A 275 -3.36 -7.56 15.85
N LEU A 276 -3.64 -8.33 16.90
CA LEU A 276 -5.02 -8.69 17.25
C LEU A 276 -5.85 -7.47 17.67
N ASP A 277 -5.26 -6.52 18.38
CA ASP A 277 -5.98 -5.30 18.78
C ASP A 277 -6.26 -4.40 17.58
N TYR A 278 -5.31 -4.29 16.64
CA TYR A 278 -5.57 -3.62 15.37
C TYR A 278 -6.72 -4.28 14.60
N LEU A 279 -6.73 -5.61 14.46
CA LEU A 279 -7.80 -6.33 13.77
C LEU A 279 -9.16 -6.14 14.45
N LYS A 280 -9.21 -6.16 15.80
CA LYS A 280 -10.43 -5.86 16.59
C LYS A 280 -10.91 -4.43 16.33
N ALA A 281 -10.00 -3.44 16.35
CA ALA A 281 -10.36 -2.04 16.09
C ALA A 281 -10.93 -1.87 14.67
N LYS A 282 -10.31 -2.50 13.67
CA LYS A 282 -10.78 -2.50 12.28
C LYS A 282 -12.16 -3.14 12.12
N ALA A 283 -12.39 -4.26 12.79
CA ALA A 283 -13.69 -4.94 12.81
C ALA A 283 -14.76 -4.09 13.53
N ALA A 284 -14.41 -3.45 14.65
CA ALA A 284 -15.31 -2.55 15.38
C ALA A 284 -15.71 -1.35 14.51
N TYR A 285 -14.75 -0.71 13.83
CA TYR A 285 -15.04 0.36 12.89
C TYR A 285 -15.96 -0.09 11.74
N ALA A 286 -15.73 -1.26 11.18
CA ALA A 286 -16.59 -1.77 10.11
C ALA A 286 -18.02 -2.01 10.59
N ARG A 287 -18.19 -2.51 11.81
CA ARG A 287 -19.50 -2.80 12.42
C ARG A 287 -20.30 -1.54 12.75
N ASP A 288 -19.65 -0.55 13.36
CA ASP A 288 -20.28 0.72 13.73
C ASP A 288 -19.31 1.89 13.51
N PRO A 289 -19.24 2.41 12.25
CA PRO A 289 -18.41 3.56 11.94
C PRO A 289 -18.77 4.80 12.77
N ALA A 290 -20.06 4.99 13.07
CA ALA A 290 -20.51 6.15 13.82
C ALA A 290 -20.03 6.11 15.30
N ALA A 291 -20.04 4.95 15.94
CA ALA A 291 -19.51 4.79 17.27
C ALA A 291 -17.99 5.04 17.31
N TYR A 292 -17.25 4.52 16.32
CA TYR A 292 -15.82 4.76 16.21
C TYR A 292 -15.51 6.26 16.04
N MET A 293 -16.21 6.94 15.11
CA MET A 293 -15.99 8.35 14.84
C MET A 293 -16.25 9.27 16.04
N ARG A 294 -17.18 8.89 16.92
CA ARG A 294 -17.45 9.65 18.17
C ARG A 294 -16.28 9.61 19.16
N GLN A 295 -15.42 8.61 19.08
CA GLN A 295 -14.31 8.41 20.00
C GLN A 295 -13.05 9.16 19.58
N ILE A 296 -12.99 9.69 18.33
CA ILE A 296 -11.83 10.42 17.82
C ILE A 296 -11.73 11.77 18.54
N PRO A 297 -10.65 12.02 19.32
CA PRO A 297 -10.48 13.25 20.05
C PRO A 297 -10.42 14.47 19.11
N GLY A 298 -11.04 15.58 19.52
CA GLY A 298 -10.98 16.85 18.78
C GLY A 298 -11.85 16.90 17.51
N VAL A 299 -12.58 15.82 17.19
CA VAL A 299 -13.45 15.79 16.00
C VAL A 299 -14.92 15.84 16.42
N ILE A 300 -15.63 16.85 15.94
CA ILE A 300 -17.07 17.00 16.19
C ILE A 300 -17.81 16.74 14.87
N TYR A 301 -18.58 15.66 14.85
CA TYR A 301 -19.47 15.34 13.73
C TYR A 301 -20.89 15.78 14.03
N SER A 302 -21.59 16.28 13.00
CA SER A 302 -23.03 16.57 13.14
C SER A 302 -23.80 15.27 13.41
N LYS A 303 -24.90 15.37 14.16
CA LYS A 303 -25.79 14.23 14.42
C LYS A 303 -26.28 13.59 13.10
N GLU A 304 -26.52 14.41 12.09
CA GLU A 304 -26.97 13.98 10.76
C GLU A 304 -25.89 13.17 10.04
N THR A 305 -24.63 13.63 10.06
CA THR A 305 -23.48 12.90 9.49
C THR A 305 -23.34 11.51 10.11
N LEU A 306 -23.41 11.44 11.45
CA LEU A 306 -23.30 10.16 12.18
C LEU A 306 -24.48 9.21 11.89
N ARG A 307 -25.71 9.73 11.74
CA ARG A 307 -26.89 8.93 11.38
C ARG A 307 -26.81 8.32 9.98
N ARG A 308 -26.13 8.97 9.04
CA ARG A 308 -25.93 8.49 7.68
C ARG A 308 -24.87 7.40 7.57
N MET A 309 -24.01 7.26 8.58
CA MET A 309 -22.99 6.22 8.60
C MET A 309 -23.64 4.85 8.80
N LYS A 310 -23.42 3.98 7.83
CA LYS A 310 -23.91 2.59 7.87
C LYS A 310 -22.74 1.65 8.17
N PRO A 311 -23.01 0.46 8.74
CA PRO A 311 -22.03 -0.61 8.80
C PRO A 311 -21.39 -0.82 7.44
N ARG A 312 -20.09 -1.12 7.45
CA ARG A 312 -19.32 -1.38 6.24
C ARG A 312 -19.20 -2.88 6.02
N SER A 313 -19.24 -3.27 4.78
CA SER A 313 -18.86 -4.63 4.41
C SER A 313 -17.44 -4.89 4.89
N TYR A 314 -17.23 -6.05 5.53
CA TYR A 314 -15.95 -6.41 6.13
C TYR A 314 -15.59 -7.84 5.77
N ASN A 315 -14.67 -7.98 4.84
CA ASN A 315 -14.08 -9.24 4.42
C ASN A 315 -12.56 -9.12 4.57
N PRO A 316 -12.01 -9.25 5.80
CA PRO A 316 -10.59 -9.04 6.02
C PRO A 316 -9.76 -10.12 5.33
N LEU A 317 -8.55 -9.74 4.90
CA LEU A 317 -7.57 -10.68 4.37
C LEU A 317 -7.11 -11.64 5.48
N GLU A 318 -6.91 -11.14 6.70
CA GLU A 318 -6.65 -11.93 7.92
C GLU A 318 -7.97 -12.17 8.67
N ARG A 319 -8.27 -13.44 8.96
CA ARG A 319 -9.47 -13.86 9.71
C ARG A 319 -9.14 -14.37 11.12
N GLU A 320 -7.84 -14.59 11.40
CA GLU A 320 -7.31 -15.10 12.68
C GLU A 320 -6.24 -14.18 13.25
#